data_b21db6cf53cf940c1dac754c433081d5
#
_entry.id   b21db6cf53cf940c1dac754c433081d5
#
_cell.length_a   1.000
_cell.length_b   1.000
_cell.length_c   1.000
_cell.angle_alpha   90.00
_cell.angle_beta   90.00
_cell.angle_gamma   90.00
#
_symmetry.space_group_name_H-M   'P 1'
#
loop_
_entity.id
_entity.type
_entity.pdbx_description
1 polymer ?
#
loop_
_entity_poly.entity_id
_entity_poly.type
_entity_poly.pdbx_seq_one_letter_code
_entity_poly.pdbx_strand_id
1 'polypeptide(L)'
;MKMDTNEQNQQDKRELRHKRRQRNQIIAYTVVGIMILLLAVGIAFAVSKITSMSRNQEEQQNKVDEILSDEETIQAPTESQETVVELTDEQKLDTKDALSQYPVGGIVYAAKNIQSADQLKQMIDNTKLYTSYPLFIAIDGEGSDTDAVAAAGLGTKVDTPQSIGAAGDTNNAYLAGTTVGTYLAELGFNLDFAPSADLSVVDGNAAGSSSYGSEADNVASFVGYMQAGLQEQKVTACIGQFPGIGSSTQSTKDGMASTDRSAEDFRANEFVVFQTCIDNGMTKMIRISNMASSSLTGDNTPCTFSSAVVTDILRNELNFRGVIVSGAMNEAAISNYYGADEAAVLALRAGCDMIYAPENFETAYNGVLEAVQNGTISEERINDSLRRIYRIKYADKLEQ
;
A
#
# COMPACT_ATOMS: atom_id res chain seq x y z
N MET A 1 -85.73 -13.78 -16.96
CA MET A 1 -84.87 -14.05 -15.81
C MET A 1 -83.56 -13.23 -16.06
N LYS A 2 -83.51 -12.00 -15.50
CA LYS A 2 -82.37 -11.16 -15.69
C LYS A 2 -81.39 -11.46 -14.53
N MET A 3 -80.25 -12.05 -14.88
CA MET A 3 -79.16 -12.21 -13.90
C MET A 3 -78.75 -10.85 -13.39
N ASP A 4 -78.53 -10.79 -12.08
CA ASP A 4 -78.31 -9.56 -11.33
C ASP A 4 -76.97 -8.95 -11.76
N THR A 5 -77.00 -7.70 -12.21
CA THR A 5 -75.84 -6.94 -12.70
C THR A 5 -74.68 -6.92 -11.71
N ASN A 6 -74.96 -7.24 -10.45
CA ASN A 6 -73.96 -7.27 -9.37
C ASN A 6 -73.14 -8.60 -9.35
N GLU A 7 -73.73 -9.71 -9.73
CA GLU A 7 -73.01 -10.99 -9.81
C GLU A 7 -72.07 -11.02 -11.04
N GLN A 8 -72.51 -10.45 -12.15
CA GLN A 8 -71.69 -10.35 -13.37
C GLN A 8 -70.48 -9.45 -13.14
N ASN A 9 -70.62 -8.37 -12.43
CA ASN A 9 -69.54 -7.44 -12.07
C ASN A 9 -68.55 -8.04 -11.05
N GLN A 10 -68.99 -8.98 -10.20
CA GLN A 10 -68.10 -9.74 -9.29
C GLN A 10 -67.35 -10.86 -10.03
N GLN A 11 -67.94 -11.52 -10.98
CA GLN A 11 -67.25 -12.50 -11.80
C GLN A 11 -66.16 -11.88 -12.67
N ASP A 12 -66.44 -10.76 -13.33
CA ASP A 12 -65.44 -10.02 -14.13
C ASP A 12 -64.27 -9.54 -13.30
N LYS A 13 -64.54 -9.06 -12.05
CA LYS A 13 -63.46 -8.67 -11.11
C LYS A 13 -62.62 -9.87 -10.66
N ARG A 14 -63.18 -11.08 -10.52
CA ARG A 14 -62.43 -12.29 -10.17
C ARG A 14 -61.59 -12.77 -11.34
N GLU A 15 -62.08 -12.75 -12.56
CA GLU A 15 -61.31 -13.07 -13.76
C GLU A 15 -60.15 -12.12 -14.02
N LEU A 16 -60.37 -10.83 -13.85
CA LEU A 16 -59.32 -9.83 -13.97
C LEU A 16 -58.22 -10.01 -12.93
N ARG A 17 -58.57 -10.39 -11.69
CA ARG A 17 -57.58 -10.69 -10.62
C ARG A 17 -56.82 -11.98 -10.94
N HIS A 18 -57.48 -12.98 -11.52
CA HIS A 18 -56.83 -14.24 -11.91
C HIS A 18 -55.84 -14.01 -13.06
N LYS A 19 -56.23 -13.26 -14.10
CA LYS A 19 -55.39 -12.88 -15.24
C LYS A 19 -54.19 -12.03 -14.78
N ARG A 20 -54.40 -11.11 -13.83
CA ARG A 20 -53.31 -10.31 -13.23
C ARG A 20 -52.31 -11.17 -12.43
N ARG A 21 -52.80 -12.15 -11.65
CA ARG A 21 -51.94 -13.09 -10.93
C ARG A 21 -51.11 -13.96 -11.87
N GLN A 22 -51.71 -14.51 -12.89
CA GLN A 22 -51.00 -15.31 -13.90
C GLN A 22 -49.93 -14.50 -14.64
N ARG A 23 -50.27 -13.27 -15.05
CA ARG A 23 -49.29 -12.37 -15.69
C ARG A 23 -48.13 -12.03 -14.76
N ASN A 24 -48.38 -11.74 -13.50
CA ASN A 24 -47.35 -11.45 -12.52
C ASN A 24 -46.46 -12.67 -12.21
N GLN A 25 -47.06 -13.89 -12.21
CA GLN A 25 -46.26 -15.12 -12.08
C GLN A 25 -45.36 -15.36 -13.30
N ILE A 26 -45.88 -15.14 -14.51
CA ILE A 26 -45.06 -15.27 -15.74
C ILE A 26 -43.90 -14.25 -15.70
N ILE A 27 -44.19 -12.99 -15.36
CA ILE A 27 -43.15 -11.96 -15.23
C ILE A 27 -42.10 -12.37 -14.18
N ALA A 28 -42.52 -12.85 -13.00
CA ALA A 28 -41.63 -13.30 -11.96
C ALA A 28 -40.73 -14.45 -12.42
N TYR A 29 -41.29 -15.48 -13.08
CA TYR A 29 -40.49 -16.57 -13.60
C TYR A 29 -39.54 -16.14 -14.74
N THR A 30 -39.96 -15.21 -15.59
CA THR A 30 -39.10 -14.64 -16.63
C THR A 30 -37.92 -13.88 -16.03
N VAL A 31 -38.15 -13.04 -15.00
CA VAL A 31 -37.10 -12.28 -14.30
C VAL A 31 -36.13 -13.23 -13.59
N VAL A 32 -36.65 -14.27 -12.91
CA VAL A 32 -35.79 -15.27 -12.25
C VAL A 32 -34.98 -16.05 -13.31
N GLY A 33 -35.57 -16.42 -14.43
CA GLY A 33 -34.86 -17.08 -15.53
C GLY A 33 -33.72 -16.21 -16.11
N ILE A 34 -33.98 -14.93 -16.32
CA ILE A 34 -32.95 -13.97 -16.79
C ILE A 34 -31.83 -13.84 -15.74
N MET A 35 -32.14 -13.74 -14.46
CA MET A 35 -31.14 -13.66 -13.40
C MET A 35 -30.26 -14.93 -13.33
N ILE A 36 -30.85 -16.10 -13.45
CA ILE A 36 -30.10 -17.38 -13.50
C ILE A 36 -29.18 -17.42 -14.72
N LEU A 37 -29.64 -16.93 -15.87
CA LEU A 37 -28.86 -16.90 -17.11
C LEU A 37 -27.68 -15.92 -16.99
N LEU A 38 -27.91 -14.76 -16.43
CA LEU A 38 -26.84 -13.77 -16.16
C LEU A 38 -25.81 -14.30 -15.16
N LEU A 39 -26.25 -15.04 -14.15
CA LEU A 39 -25.37 -15.67 -13.17
C LEU A 39 -24.52 -16.78 -13.83
N ALA A 40 -25.11 -17.60 -14.68
CA ALA A 40 -24.40 -18.64 -15.45
C ALA A 40 -23.36 -18.04 -16.41
N VAL A 41 -23.68 -16.93 -17.09
CA VAL A 41 -22.75 -16.20 -17.97
C VAL A 41 -21.62 -15.60 -17.14
N GLY A 42 -21.93 -15.01 -15.97
CA GLY A 42 -20.92 -14.47 -15.05
C GLY A 42 -19.94 -15.54 -14.55
N ILE A 43 -20.45 -16.72 -14.18
CA ILE A 43 -19.62 -17.87 -13.75
C ILE A 43 -18.76 -18.38 -14.93
N ALA A 44 -19.31 -18.51 -16.11
CA ALA A 44 -18.56 -18.95 -17.30
C ALA A 44 -17.46 -17.97 -17.67
N PHE A 45 -17.72 -16.67 -17.55
CA PHE A 45 -16.72 -15.63 -17.77
C PHE A 45 -15.61 -15.65 -16.69
N ALA A 46 -15.97 -15.84 -15.41
CA ALA A 46 -15.00 -15.98 -14.33
C ALA A 46 -14.11 -17.22 -14.51
N VAL A 47 -14.69 -18.37 -14.86
CA VAL A 47 -13.93 -19.60 -15.14
C VAL A 47 -13.03 -19.43 -16.36
N SER A 48 -13.49 -18.80 -17.43
CA SER A 48 -12.68 -18.51 -18.62
C SER A 48 -11.51 -17.59 -18.29
N LYS A 49 -11.72 -16.58 -17.43
CA LYS A 49 -10.68 -15.65 -16.99
C LYS A 49 -9.64 -16.32 -16.09
N ILE A 50 -10.07 -17.21 -15.18
CA ILE A 50 -9.17 -18.00 -14.32
C ILE A 50 -8.33 -18.96 -15.17
N THR A 51 -8.91 -19.65 -16.15
CA THR A 51 -8.17 -20.55 -17.05
C THR A 51 -7.20 -19.80 -17.97
N SER A 52 -7.54 -18.59 -18.42
CA SER A 52 -6.61 -17.76 -19.20
C SER A 52 -5.45 -17.23 -18.34
N MET A 53 -5.70 -16.89 -17.07
CA MET A 53 -4.65 -16.50 -16.13
C MET A 53 -3.71 -17.67 -15.81
N SER A 54 -4.25 -18.88 -15.59
CA SER A 54 -3.46 -20.08 -15.36
C SER A 54 -2.58 -20.42 -16.56
N ARG A 55 -3.11 -20.29 -17.79
CA ARG A 55 -2.35 -20.52 -19.02
C ARG A 55 -1.25 -19.49 -19.23
N ASN A 56 -1.50 -18.22 -18.91
CA ASN A 56 -0.47 -17.17 -18.95
C ASN A 56 0.62 -17.38 -17.88
N GLN A 57 0.27 -17.96 -16.72
CA GLN A 57 1.26 -18.31 -15.69
C GLN A 57 2.14 -19.48 -16.17
N GLU A 58 1.56 -20.51 -16.79
CA GLU A 58 2.32 -21.62 -17.38
C GLU A 58 3.23 -21.15 -18.54
N GLU A 59 2.75 -20.24 -19.40
CA GLU A 59 3.59 -19.68 -20.49
C GLU A 59 4.72 -18.79 -19.94
N GLN A 60 4.48 -18.03 -18.87
CA GLN A 60 5.53 -17.25 -18.21
C GLN A 60 6.53 -18.16 -17.47
N GLN A 61 6.05 -19.20 -16.80
CA GLN A 61 6.92 -20.17 -16.14
C GLN A 61 7.78 -20.92 -17.16
N ASN A 62 7.21 -21.35 -18.28
CA ASN A 62 7.96 -22.02 -19.35
C ASN A 62 9.00 -21.09 -20.00
N LYS A 63 8.73 -19.78 -20.13
CA LYS A 63 9.73 -18.80 -20.58
C LYS A 63 10.85 -18.59 -19.56
N VAL A 64 10.53 -18.60 -18.27
CA VAL A 64 11.53 -18.54 -17.20
C VAL A 64 12.39 -19.79 -17.21
N ASP A 65 11.78 -20.97 -17.35
CA ASP A 65 12.51 -22.23 -17.43
C ASP A 65 13.37 -22.36 -18.71
N GLU A 66 12.93 -21.79 -19.84
CA GLU A 66 13.68 -21.69 -21.09
C GLU A 66 14.90 -20.75 -20.93
N ILE A 67 14.74 -19.61 -20.26
CA ILE A 67 15.84 -18.67 -19.97
C ILE A 67 16.83 -19.26 -18.97
N LEU A 68 16.37 -20.08 -18.02
CA LEU A 68 17.23 -20.75 -17.04
C LEU A 68 17.93 -21.98 -17.59
N SER A 69 17.49 -22.54 -18.72
CA SER A 69 18.14 -23.71 -19.38
C SER A 69 19.26 -23.31 -20.33
N ASP A 70 19.38 -22.04 -20.72
CA ASP A 70 20.51 -21.53 -21.51
C ASP A 70 21.72 -21.22 -20.61
N GLU A 71 22.38 -22.26 -20.12
CA GLU A 71 23.63 -22.20 -19.33
C GLU A 71 24.88 -21.87 -20.18
N GLU A 72 24.76 -21.28 -21.35
CA GLU A 72 25.92 -20.83 -22.10
C GLU A 72 25.96 -19.33 -22.32
N THR A 73 27.04 -18.72 -21.79
CA THR A 73 27.56 -17.36 -22.02
C THR A 73 27.03 -16.24 -21.13
N ILE A 74 27.38 -16.27 -19.85
CA ILE A 74 27.65 -14.98 -19.16
C ILE A 74 29.12 -15.02 -18.72
N GLN A 75 30.02 -14.46 -19.56
CA GLN A 75 31.38 -14.13 -19.14
C GLN A 75 31.32 -13.02 -18.09
N ALA A 76 31.80 -13.30 -16.89
CA ALA A 76 31.98 -12.35 -15.82
C ALA A 76 32.86 -11.17 -16.26
N PRO A 77 32.52 -9.92 -15.93
CA PRO A 77 33.43 -8.79 -16.09
C PRO A 77 34.64 -8.96 -15.18
N THR A 78 35.81 -8.63 -15.72
CA THR A 78 37.12 -8.69 -15.10
C THR A 78 37.15 -7.84 -13.81
N GLU A 79 37.70 -8.42 -12.75
CA GLU A 79 37.90 -7.90 -11.40
C GLU A 79 38.42 -6.46 -11.36
N SER A 80 37.67 -5.56 -10.72
CA SER A 80 38.25 -4.46 -9.95
C SER A 80 38.12 -4.83 -8.47
N GLN A 81 39.26 -4.85 -7.77
CA GLN A 81 39.33 -5.18 -6.35
C GLN A 81 38.58 -4.12 -5.55
N GLU A 82 37.36 -4.42 -5.13
CA GLU A 82 36.67 -3.75 -4.04
C GLU A 82 36.62 -4.66 -2.83
N THR A 83 36.90 -4.11 -1.67
CA THR A 83 36.89 -4.78 -0.37
C THR A 83 35.50 -5.37 -0.13
N VAL A 84 35.35 -6.66 -0.42
CA VAL A 84 34.14 -7.43 -0.10
C VAL A 84 34.08 -7.57 1.42
N VAL A 85 33.10 -6.93 2.05
CA VAL A 85 32.70 -7.29 3.41
C VAL A 85 32.12 -8.71 3.31
N GLU A 86 32.86 -9.69 3.80
CA GLU A 86 32.36 -11.08 3.87
C GLU A 86 31.11 -11.11 4.77
N LEU A 87 29.96 -11.34 4.15
CA LEU A 87 28.74 -11.69 4.85
C LEU A 87 28.90 -13.10 5.43
N THR A 88 28.50 -13.33 6.67
CA THR A 88 28.48 -14.67 7.27
C THR A 88 27.53 -15.59 6.48
N ASP A 89 27.74 -16.88 6.52
CA ASP A 89 26.95 -17.87 5.75
C ASP A 89 25.44 -17.80 6.09
N GLU A 90 25.05 -17.28 7.25
CA GLU A 90 23.67 -16.98 7.65
C GLU A 90 23.06 -15.76 6.91
N GLN A 91 23.85 -14.93 6.26
CA GLN A 91 23.42 -13.73 5.53
C GLN A 91 23.26 -13.95 4.02
N LYS A 92 23.55 -15.15 3.52
CA LYS A 92 23.64 -15.48 2.08
C LYS A 92 22.45 -16.28 1.53
N LEU A 93 21.22 -16.01 1.97
CA LEU A 93 20.10 -16.41 1.11
C LEU A 93 20.15 -15.53 -0.14
N ASP A 94 20.43 -16.14 -1.29
CA ASP A 94 20.26 -15.48 -2.58
C ASP A 94 18.84 -14.90 -2.64
N THR A 95 18.67 -13.70 -3.20
CA THR A 95 17.35 -13.04 -3.30
C THR A 95 16.31 -13.97 -3.93
N LYS A 96 16.68 -14.79 -4.89
CA LYS A 96 15.83 -15.80 -5.51
C LYS A 96 15.34 -16.83 -4.49
N ASP A 97 16.25 -17.39 -3.72
CA ASP A 97 15.92 -18.41 -2.72
C ASP A 97 15.07 -17.83 -1.58
N ALA A 98 15.40 -16.60 -1.14
CA ALA A 98 14.61 -15.88 -0.14
C ALA A 98 13.18 -15.63 -0.61
N LEU A 99 12.97 -15.15 -1.84
CA LEU A 99 11.64 -14.89 -2.40
C LEU A 99 10.86 -16.16 -2.70
N SER A 100 11.55 -17.27 -3.00
CA SER A 100 10.93 -18.58 -3.18
C SER A 100 10.44 -19.17 -1.85
N GLN A 101 11.25 -19.02 -0.80
CA GLN A 101 10.95 -19.54 0.54
C GLN A 101 9.94 -18.64 1.29
N TYR A 102 10.06 -17.35 1.13
CA TYR A 102 9.27 -16.33 1.84
C TYR A 102 8.57 -15.40 0.85
N PRO A 103 7.35 -15.71 0.40
CA PRO A 103 6.58 -14.81 -0.45
C PRO A 103 6.32 -13.47 0.23
N VAL A 104 6.74 -12.37 -0.41
CA VAL A 104 6.64 -11.00 0.11
C VAL A 104 5.75 -10.11 -0.73
N GLY A 105 5.20 -9.07 -0.13
CA GLY A 105 4.40 -8.07 -0.83
C GLY A 105 5.23 -7.12 -1.69
N GLY A 106 6.49 -6.87 -1.34
CA GLY A 106 7.38 -5.96 -2.05
C GLY A 106 8.78 -5.95 -1.47
N ILE A 107 9.68 -5.25 -2.15
CA ILE A 107 11.07 -5.03 -1.75
C ILE A 107 11.34 -3.53 -1.74
N VAL A 108 11.98 -3.06 -0.67
CA VAL A 108 12.42 -1.67 -0.53
C VAL A 108 13.93 -1.62 -0.74
N TYR A 109 14.35 -0.80 -1.69
CA TYR A 109 15.75 -0.56 -1.98
C TYR A 109 16.25 0.63 -1.16
N ALA A 110 17.48 0.55 -0.68
CA ALA A 110 18.13 1.59 0.09
C ALA A 110 19.43 2.03 -0.60
N ALA A 111 20.05 3.11 -0.13
CA ALA A 111 21.29 3.66 -0.70
C ALA A 111 22.40 2.60 -0.91
N LYS A 112 22.54 1.66 0.02
CA LYS A 112 23.52 0.55 -0.08
C LYS A 112 23.32 -0.36 -1.29
N ASN A 113 22.13 -0.37 -1.90
CA ASN A 113 21.81 -1.18 -3.06
C ASN A 113 22.07 -0.43 -4.40
N ILE A 114 22.45 0.86 -4.35
CA ILE A 114 22.52 1.75 -5.51
C ILE A 114 23.98 2.05 -5.82
N GLN A 115 24.50 1.48 -6.90
CA GLN A 115 25.85 1.74 -7.40
C GLN A 115 25.83 2.44 -8.77
N SER A 116 24.95 2.03 -9.67
CA SER A 116 24.73 2.64 -10.97
C SER A 116 23.32 2.37 -11.46
N ALA A 117 22.86 3.13 -12.47
CA ALA A 117 21.53 2.93 -13.06
C ALA A 117 21.38 1.53 -13.66
N ASP A 118 22.38 1.06 -14.40
CA ASP A 118 22.33 -0.26 -15.06
C ASP A 118 22.31 -1.40 -14.05
N GLN A 119 23.17 -1.32 -13.01
CA GLN A 119 23.20 -2.31 -11.95
C GLN A 119 21.85 -2.35 -11.19
N LEU A 120 21.29 -1.19 -10.86
CA LEU A 120 20.01 -1.10 -10.15
C LEU A 120 18.85 -1.65 -10.98
N LYS A 121 18.78 -1.28 -12.29
CA LYS A 121 17.78 -1.82 -13.21
C LYS A 121 17.87 -3.33 -13.32
N GLN A 122 19.06 -3.86 -13.53
CA GLN A 122 19.28 -5.31 -13.62
C GLN A 122 18.87 -6.03 -12.34
N MET A 123 19.20 -5.48 -11.17
CA MET A 123 18.81 -6.04 -9.88
C MET A 123 17.29 -6.03 -9.69
N ILE A 124 16.62 -4.94 -10.07
CA ILE A 124 15.16 -4.81 -10.01
C ILE A 124 14.49 -5.80 -10.97
N ASP A 125 14.99 -5.90 -12.21
CA ASP A 125 14.43 -6.79 -13.21
C ASP A 125 14.58 -8.26 -12.80
N ASN A 126 15.76 -8.67 -12.31
CA ASN A 126 15.98 -9.99 -11.74
C ASN A 126 15.02 -10.28 -10.58
N THR A 127 14.84 -9.31 -9.67
CA THR A 127 13.90 -9.45 -8.55
C THR A 127 12.47 -9.71 -9.02
N LYS A 128 12.02 -9.00 -10.08
CA LYS A 128 10.70 -9.21 -10.67
C LYS A 128 10.52 -10.58 -11.30
N LEU A 129 11.60 -11.18 -11.83
CA LEU A 129 11.57 -12.51 -12.43
C LEU A 129 11.48 -13.64 -11.39
N TYR A 130 11.85 -13.39 -10.14
CA TYR A 130 11.85 -14.41 -9.09
C TYR A 130 10.47 -14.69 -8.48
N THR A 131 9.44 -13.94 -8.85
CA THR A 131 8.08 -14.13 -8.34
C THR A 131 7.06 -14.25 -9.46
N SER A 132 6.09 -15.13 -9.28
CA SER A 132 4.95 -15.29 -10.21
C SER A 132 3.84 -14.24 -10.00
N TYR A 133 4.01 -13.32 -9.07
CA TYR A 133 3.07 -12.24 -8.74
C TYR A 133 3.80 -10.90 -8.72
N PRO A 134 3.12 -9.77 -9.02
CA PRO A 134 3.75 -8.46 -9.03
C PRO A 134 4.19 -8.05 -7.63
N LEU A 135 5.43 -7.54 -7.53
CA LEU A 135 5.98 -6.97 -6.31
C LEU A 135 5.79 -5.45 -6.30
N PHE A 136 5.64 -4.87 -5.11
CA PHE A 136 6.01 -3.49 -4.92
C PHE A 136 7.54 -3.39 -4.92
N ILE A 137 8.07 -2.63 -5.85
CA ILE A 137 9.48 -2.24 -5.92
C ILE A 137 9.55 -0.82 -5.42
N ALA A 138 10.02 -0.66 -4.20
CA ALA A 138 9.85 0.56 -3.44
C ALA A 138 11.15 1.26 -3.10
N ILE A 139 11.06 2.57 -2.93
CA ILE A 139 12.07 3.45 -2.35
C ILE A 139 11.40 4.35 -1.30
N ASP A 140 12.18 4.92 -0.41
CA ASP A 140 11.75 5.98 0.52
C ASP A 140 12.52 7.24 0.17
N GLY A 141 11.87 8.15 -0.58
CA GLY A 141 12.54 9.34 -1.04
C GLY A 141 11.63 10.41 -1.64
N GLU A 142 11.96 11.67 -1.38
CA GLU A 142 11.23 12.85 -1.86
C GLU A 142 11.99 13.59 -2.97
N GLY A 143 13.06 12.99 -3.50
CA GLY A 143 13.88 13.53 -4.59
C GLY A 143 14.83 14.64 -4.17
N SER A 144 14.94 14.98 -2.90
CA SER A 144 15.90 15.94 -2.36
C SER A 144 17.31 15.34 -2.21
N ASP A 145 18.27 16.12 -1.69
CA ASP A 145 19.65 15.67 -1.46
C ASP A 145 19.78 14.46 -0.51
N THR A 146 18.75 14.17 0.26
CA THR A 146 18.69 13.02 1.19
C THR A 146 18.08 11.77 0.56
N ASP A 147 17.47 11.89 -0.62
CA ASP A 147 16.94 10.76 -1.39
C ASP A 147 18.09 9.89 -1.96
N ALA A 148 18.00 8.59 -1.75
CA ALA A 148 19.06 7.67 -2.12
C ALA A 148 19.37 7.65 -3.62
N VAL A 149 18.37 7.77 -4.49
CA VAL A 149 18.51 7.77 -5.95
C VAL A 149 19.07 9.11 -6.44
N ALA A 150 18.51 10.22 -5.95
CA ALA A 150 18.96 11.57 -6.30
C ALA A 150 20.36 11.85 -5.77
N ALA A 151 20.69 11.41 -4.54
CA ALA A 151 22.02 11.54 -3.94
C ALA A 151 23.08 10.72 -4.70
N ALA A 152 22.72 9.56 -5.26
CA ALA A 152 23.58 8.75 -6.13
C ALA A 152 23.76 9.37 -7.54
N GLY A 153 23.12 10.48 -7.86
CA GLY A 153 23.17 11.12 -9.17
C GLY A 153 22.38 10.37 -10.26
N LEU A 154 21.48 9.46 -9.88
CA LEU A 154 20.65 8.68 -10.81
C LEU A 154 19.27 9.32 -11.07
N GLY A 155 18.97 10.42 -10.41
CA GLY A 155 17.74 11.20 -10.58
C GLY A 155 18.02 12.70 -10.53
N THR A 156 17.14 13.47 -11.14
CA THR A 156 17.18 14.94 -11.04
C THR A 156 16.72 15.34 -9.63
N LYS A 157 17.57 16.08 -8.91
CA LYS A 157 17.23 16.62 -7.61
C LYS A 157 16.14 17.67 -7.70
N VAL A 158 15.21 17.61 -6.76
CA VAL A 158 14.17 18.62 -6.56
C VAL A 158 14.36 19.33 -5.24
N ASP A 159 13.72 20.47 -5.06
CA ASP A 159 13.72 21.20 -3.80
C ASP A 159 13.06 20.37 -2.69
N THR A 160 13.48 20.59 -1.44
CA THR A 160 12.85 19.92 -0.28
C THR A 160 11.39 20.34 -0.15
N PRO A 161 10.51 19.47 0.39
CA PRO A 161 9.13 19.82 0.69
C PRO A 161 9.00 21.15 1.46
N GLN A 162 9.89 21.40 2.43
CA GLN A 162 9.91 22.67 3.18
C GLN A 162 10.16 23.88 2.25
N SER A 163 11.10 23.78 1.31
CA SER A 163 11.38 24.86 0.37
C SER A 163 10.22 25.08 -0.61
N ILE A 164 9.62 23.99 -1.09
CA ILE A 164 8.43 24.00 -1.98
C ILE A 164 7.25 24.65 -1.24
N GLY A 165 6.98 24.24 0.00
CA GLY A 165 5.93 24.81 0.83
C GLY A 165 6.13 26.31 1.10
N ALA A 166 7.37 26.72 1.41
CA ALA A 166 7.72 28.13 1.62
C ALA A 166 7.55 28.98 0.36
N ALA A 167 7.69 28.42 -0.84
CA ALA A 167 7.45 29.11 -2.11
C ALA A 167 5.96 29.37 -2.36
N GLY A 168 5.06 28.61 -1.75
CA GLY A 168 3.62 28.84 -1.77
C GLY A 168 2.92 28.48 -3.09
N ASP A 169 3.62 27.87 -4.05
CA ASP A 169 3.06 27.43 -5.34
C ASP A 169 2.99 25.88 -5.37
N THR A 170 1.78 25.36 -5.30
CA THR A 170 1.51 23.90 -5.31
C THR A 170 1.94 23.22 -6.61
N ASN A 171 2.04 23.97 -7.72
CA ASN A 171 2.54 23.43 -8.97
C ASN A 171 4.00 22.96 -8.86
N ASN A 172 4.79 23.54 -7.96
CA ASN A 172 6.15 23.06 -7.69
C ASN A 172 6.15 21.65 -7.09
N ALA A 173 5.17 21.31 -6.25
CA ALA A 173 5.02 19.96 -5.72
C ALA A 173 4.63 18.96 -6.82
N TYR A 174 3.74 19.34 -7.72
CA TYR A 174 3.38 18.51 -8.89
C TYR A 174 4.59 18.26 -9.80
N LEU A 175 5.35 19.30 -10.11
CA LEU A 175 6.57 19.18 -10.94
C LEU A 175 7.65 18.34 -10.24
N ALA A 176 7.79 18.46 -8.92
CA ALA A 176 8.68 17.61 -8.13
C ALA A 176 8.22 16.15 -8.21
N GLY A 177 6.94 15.87 -8.00
CA GLY A 177 6.36 14.53 -8.11
C GLY A 177 6.53 13.92 -9.51
N THR A 178 6.30 14.70 -10.57
CA THR A 178 6.51 14.25 -11.95
C THR A 178 7.99 13.94 -12.21
N THR A 179 8.90 14.80 -11.74
CA THR A 179 10.35 14.60 -11.89
C THR A 179 10.82 13.34 -11.18
N VAL A 180 10.44 13.18 -9.89
CA VAL A 180 10.77 12.00 -9.09
C VAL A 180 10.16 10.75 -9.70
N GLY A 181 8.86 10.78 -10.02
CA GLY A 181 8.16 9.66 -10.63
C GLY A 181 8.78 9.20 -11.95
N THR A 182 9.25 10.15 -12.78
CA THR A 182 9.88 9.83 -14.06
C THR A 182 11.13 8.97 -13.87
N TYR A 183 12.11 9.42 -13.08
CA TYR A 183 13.33 8.63 -12.92
C TYR A 183 13.09 7.35 -12.12
N LEU A 184 12.17 7.34 -11.16
CA LEU A 184 11.82 6.12 -10.44
C LEU A 184 11.21 5.06 -11.37
N ALA A 185 10.25 5.45 -12.21
CA ALA A 185 9.66 4.55 -13.19
C ALA A 185 10.68 4.03 -14.20
N GLU A 186 11.58 4.90 -14.69
CA GLU A 186 12.68 4.52 -15.61
C GLU A 186 13.67 3.53 -14.98
N LEU A 187 13.88 3.60 -13.67
CA LEU A 187 14.70 2.65 -12.91
C LEU A 187 13.95 1.36 -12.54
N GLY A 188 12.63 1.33 -12.75
CA GLY A 188 11.80 0.15 -12.51
C GLY A 188 11.07 0.12 -11.17
N PHE A 189 11.09 1.21 -10.39
CA PHE A 189 10.29 1.37 -9.19
C PHE A 189 8.81 1.60 -9.52
N ASN A 190 7.92 1.18 -8.63
CA ASN A 190 6.47 1.36 -8.76
C ASN A 190 5.80 1.84 -7.47
N LEU A 191 6.58 2.06 -6.41
CA LEU A 191 6.12 2.57 -5.12
C LEU A 191 7.18 3.52 -4.54
N ASP A 192 6.72 4.67 -4.03
CA ASP A 192 7.54 5.59 -3.24
C ASP A 192 6.86 5.86 -1.89
N PHE A 193 7.64 5.78 -0.79
CA PHE A 193 7.18 6.16 0.55
C PHE A 193 7.21 7.67 0.75
N ALA A 194 6.66 8.38 -0.21
CA ALA A 194 6.50 9.83 -0.29
C ALA A 194 5.11 10.18 -0.84
N PRO A 195 4.67 11.43 -0.67
CA PRO A 195 5.26 12.50 0.14
C PRO A 195 4.96 12.37 1.64
N SER A 196 5.73 13.10 2.47
CA SER A 196 5.36 13.35 3.86
C SER A 196 4.09 14.19 3.93
N ALA A 197 3.15 13.76 4.78
CA ALA A 197 1.94 14.49 5.11
C ALA A 197 2.02 15.11 6.52
N ASP A 198 3.24 15.21 7.06
CA ASP A 198 3.49 15.70 8.39
C ASP A 198 3.45 17.23 8.46
N LEU A 199 2.79 17.77 9.48
CA LEU A 199 2.82 19.20 9.79
C LEU A 199 4.09 19.57 10.56
N SER A 200 4.61 20.78 10.34
CA SER A 200 5.66 21.37 11.15
C SER A 200 5.04 22.05 12.38
N VAL A 201 4.79 21.28 13.45
CA VAL A 201 4.03 21.74 14.63
C VAL A 201 4.94 22.43 15.65
N VAL A 202 6.13 21.89 15.86
CA VAL A 202 7.12 22.44 16.81
C VAL A 202 8.44 22.72 16.12
N ASP A 203 9.20 23.68 16.60
CA ASP A 203 10.54 23.97 16.09
C ASP A 203 11.47 22.77 16.29
N GLY A 204 12.24 22.43 15.26
CA GLY A 204 13.13 21.26 15.29
C GLY A 204 12.39 19.92 15.31
N ASN A 205 11.17 19.90 14.80
CA ASN A 205 10.34 18.69 14.76
C ASN A 205 10.95 17.55 13.93
N ALA A 206 10.49 16.33 14.19
CA ALA A 206 11.02 15.11 13.58
C ALA A 206 10.76 15.00 12.07
N ALA A 207 9.79 15.72 11.51
CA ALA A 207 9.54 15.76 10.07
C ALA A 207 10.61 16.58 9.32
N GLY A 208 11.20 17.58 9.99
CA GLY A 208 12.29 18.40 9.44
C GLY A 208 11.93 19.03 8.10
N SER A 209 12.86 18.91 7.12
CA SER A 209 12.67 19.46 5.77
C SER A 209 11.65 18.70 4.90
N SER A 210 11.14 17.55 5.34
CA SER A 210 10.12 16.78 4.65
C SER A 210 8.70 17.33 4.83
N SER A 211 8.50 18.28 5.80
CA SER A 211 7.20 18.94 5.96
C SER A 211 7.04 20.13 5.03
N TYR A 212 5.89 20.25 4.35
CA TYR A 212 5.55 21.41 3.53
C TYR A 212 5.17 22.65 4.36
N GLY A 213 4.96 22.53 5.66
CA GLY A 213 4.63 23.63 6.56
C GLY A 213 3.74 23.23 7.73
N SER A 214 3.12 24.24 8.37
CA SER A 214 2.29 24.06 9.57
C SER A 214 0.78 24.11 9.32
N GLU A 215 0.34 24.68 8.19
CA GLU A 215 -1.07 24.91 7.91
C GLU A 215 -1.67 23.70 7.17
N ALA A 216 -2.61 23.02 7.80
CA ALA A 216 -3.15 21.73 7.37
C ALA A 216 -3.68 21.74 5.92
N ASP A 217 -4.49 22.73 5.55
CA ASP A 217 -5.09 22.84 4.21
C ASP A 217 -4.00 23.05 3.13
N ASN A 218 -2.97 23.83 3.45
CA ASN A 218 -1.85 24.07 2.55
C ASN A 218 -1.04 22.79 2.37
N VAL A 219 -0.67 22.12 3.46
CA VAL A 219 0.08 20.85 3.41
C VAL A 219 -0.68 19.79 2.65
N ALA A 220 -2.00 19.65 2.89
CA ALA A 220 -2.85 18.72 2.15
C ALA A 220 -2.83 19.00 0.64
N SER A 221 -2.83 20.27 0.25
CA SER A 221 -2.75 20.66 -1.16
C SER A 221 -1.41 20.26 -1.78
N PHE A 222 -0.27 20.57 -1.13
CA PHE A 222 1.06 20.18 -1.62
C PHE A 222 1.20 18.66 -1.72
N VAL A 223 0.78 17.92 -0.69
CA VAL A 223 0.77 16.45 -0.68
C VAL A 223 -0.05 15.90 -1.85
N GLY A 224 -1.26 16.42 -2.09
CA GLY A 224 -2.12 16.01 -3.20
C GLY A 224 -1.47 16.24 -4.57
N TYR A 225 -0.82 17.39 -4.77
CA TYR A 225 -0.12 17.70 -6.03
C TYR A 225 1.12 16.83 -6.24
N MET A 226 1.93 16.57 -5.22
CA MET A 226 3.07 15.64 -5.29
C MET A 226 2.61 14.22 -5.62
N GLN A 227 1.54 13.73 -4.95
CA GLN A 227 0.93 12.44 -5.28
C GLN A 227 0.49 12.36 -6.74
N ALA A 228 -0.16 13.41 -7.26
CA ALA A 228 -0.62 13.44 -8.64
C ALA A 228 0.55 13.30 -9.61
N GLY A 229 1.66 14.02 -9.39
CA GLY A 229 2.86 13.93 -10.19
C GLY A 229 3.49 12.54 -10.21
N LEU A 230 3.64 11.90 -9.03
CA LEU A 230 4.15 10.52 -8.91
C LEU A 230 3.25 9.52 -9.64
N GLN A 231 1.94 9.60 -9.41
CA GLN A 231 0.99 8.63 -9.97
C GLN A 231 0.80 8.75 -11.48
N GLU A 232 0.96 9.95 -12.04
CA GLU A 232 0.99 10.14 -13.50
C GLU A 232 2.14 9.33 -14.13
N GLN A 233 3.25 9.17 -13.44
CA GLN A 233 4.39 8.36 -13.87
C GLN A 233 4.27 6.88 -13.45
N LYS A 234 3.07 6.44 -13.00
CA LYS A 234 2.77 5.08 -12.54
C LYS A 234 3.55 4.64 -11.30
N VAL A 235 4.08 5.57 -10.53
CA VAL A 235 4.65 5.32 -9.21
C VAL A 235 3.58 5.57 -8.16
N THR A 236 3.22 4.53 -7.40
CA THR A 236 2.26 4.66 -6.31
C THR A 236 2.88 5.47 -5.18
N ALA A 237 2.19 6.50 -4.73
CA ALA A 237 2.58 7.28 -3.56
C ALA A 237 2.05 6.60 -2.28
N CYS A 238 2.92 6.46 -1.27
CA CYS A 238 2.55 6.05 0.08
C CYS A 238 2.79 7.21 1.03
N ILE A 239 1.74 7.98 1.33
CA ILE A 239 1.88 9.14 2.21
C ILE A 239 2.07 8.72 3.67
N GLY A 240 2.78 9.53 4.44
CA GLY A 240 3.04 9.29 5.87
C GLY A 240 3.49 10.57 6.57
N GLN A 241 3.66 10.44 7.85
CA GLN A 241 3.48 9.27 8.69
C GLN A 241 2.27 9.47 9.61
N PHE A 242 1.20 8.74 9.40
CA PHE A 242 -0.01 8.88 10.21
C PHE A 242 0.23 8.44 11.68
N PRO A 243 -0.22 9.16 12.71
CA PRO A 243 -1.08 10.35 12.70
C PRO A 243 -0.34 11.69 12.51
N GLY A 244 0.98 11.69 12.37
CA GLY A 244 1.85 12.86 12.23
C GLY A 244 2.99 12.87 13.25
N ILE A 245 4.23 13.14 12.79
CA ILE A 245 5.43 13.15 13.66
C ILE A 245 5.93 14.56 13.99
N GLY A 246 5.37 15.59 13.37
CA GLY A 246 5.87 16.95 13.50
C GLY A 246 5.52 17.65 14.82
N SER A 247 4.82 16.98 15.73
CA SER A 247 4.59 17.42 17.10
C SER A 247 5.63 16.90 18.10
N SER A 248 6.62 16.13 17.63
CA SER A 248 7.77 15.66 18.43
C SER A 248 9.07 16.16 17.86
N THR A 249 10.05 16.45 18.73
CA THR A 249 11.44 16.72 18.34
C THR A 249 12.30 15.45 18.37
N GLN A 250 11.74 14.32 18.81
CA GLN A 250 12.43 13.03 18.90
C GLN A 250 12.18 12.21 17.64
N SER A 251 13.22 11.60 17.11
CA SER A 251 13.14 10.69 15.97
C SER A 251 12.90 9.25 16.45
N THR A 252 11.96 8.56 15.84
CA THR A 252 11.72 7.13 16.06
C THR A 252 12.89 6.25 15.63
N LYS A 253 13.78 6.78 14.79
CA LYS A 253 15.03 6.11 14.37
C LYS A 253 16.04 5.99 15.51
N ASP A 254 16.00 6.91 16.47
CA ASP A 254 16.97 7.00 17.58
C ASP A 254 16.45 6.36 18.87
N GLY A 255 15.14 6.09 18.96
CA GLY A 255 14.50 5.51 20.13
C GLY A 255 13.01 5.82 20.18
N MET A 256 12.41 5.58 21.34
CA MET A 256 10.99 5.88 21.54
C MET A 256 10.76 7.40 21.43
N ALA A 257 9.94 7.80 20.48
CA ALA A 257 9.47 9.16 20.31
C ALA A 257 8.03 9.27 20.80
N SER A 258 7.68 10.39 21.41
CA SER A 258 6.32 10.63 21.92
C SER A 258 5.90 12.07 21.72
N THR A 259 4.59 12.31 21.84
CA THR A 259 4.00 13.64 21.84
C THR A 259 2.91 13.76 22.90
N ASP A 260 2.80 14.94 23.50
CA ASP A 260 1.71 15.31 24.41
C ASP A 260 0.52 15.99 23.69
N ARG A 261 0.54 16.03 22.35
CA ARG A 261 -0.52 16.65 21.53
C ARG A 261 -1.87 16.01 21.84
N SER A 262 -2.90 16.83 22.02
CA SER A 262 -4.22 16.34 22.34
C SER A 262 -4.89 15.65 21.13
N ALA A 263 -5.80 14.72 21.39
CA ALA A 263 -6.60 14.08 20.33
C ALA A 263 -7.47 15.10 19.57
N GLU A 264 -7.87 16.20 20.22
CA GLU A 264 -8.63 17.30 19.59
C GLU A 264 -7.74 18.08 18.61
N ASP A 265 -6.49 18.38 19.00
CA ASP A 265 -5.54 19.05 18.12
C ASP A 265 -5.19 18.19 16.90
N PHE A 266 -4.99 16.88 17.07
CA PHE A 266 -4.78 15.97 15.95
C PHE A 266 -5.93 16.02 14.96
N ARG A 267 -7.19 16.00 15.44
CA ARG A 267 -8.39 16.08 14.58
C ARG A 267 -8.53 17.43 13.90
N ALA A 268 -8.14 18.49 14.58
CA ALA A 268 -8.26 19.85 14.03
C ALA A 268 -7.17 20.18 12.99
N ASN A 269 -6.06 19.43 12.97
CA ASN A 269 -4.91 19.76 12.14
C ASN A 269 -4.39 18.55 11.34
N GLU A 270 -3.66 17.60 11.94
CA GLU A 270 -3.01 16.51 11.21
C GLU A 270 -4.02 15.63 10.47
N PHE A 271 -5.17 15.31 11.10
CA PHE A 271 -6.19 14.49 10.43
C PHE A 271 -6.84 15.21 9.25
N VAL A 272 -6.87 16.55 9.24
CA VAL A 272 -7.35 17.33 8.10
C VAL A 272 -6.51 17.05 6.86
N VAL A 273 -5.17 16.96 7.01
CA VAL A 273 -4.28 16.64 5.89
C VAL A 273 -4.62 15.28 5.30
N PHE A 274 -4.66 14.24 6.15
CA PHE A 274 -4.96 12.89 5.69
C PHE A 274 -6.38 12.75 5.14
N GLN A 275 -7.39 13.36 5.80
CA GLN A 275 -8.78 13.32 5.35
C GLN A 275 -8.92 13.95 3.96
N THR A 276 -8.33 15.12 3.74
CA THR A 276 -8.36 15.80 2.44
C THR A 276 -7.70 14.93 1.36
N CYS A 277 -6.56 14.29 1.66
CA CYS A 277 -5.89 13.39 0.72
C CYS A 277 -6.71 12.11 0.45
N ILE A 278 -7.44 11.59 1.44
CA ILE A 278 -8.33 10.44 1.27
C ILE A 278 -9.54 10.82 0.41
N ASP A 279 -10.16 11.96 0.68
CA ASP A 279 -11.39 12.43 0.03
C ASP A 279 -11.18 12.76 -1.45
N ASN A 280 -9.95 13.19 -1.84
CA ASN A 280 -9.59 13.36 -3.25
C ASN A 280 -9.56 12.03 -4.03
N GLY A 281 -9.61 10.86 -3.35
CA GLY A 281 -9.64 9.54 -3.98
C GLY A 281 -8.31 9.06 -4.60
N MET A 282 -7.23 9.85 -4.50
CA MET A 282 -5.93 9.50 -5.07
C MET A 282 -5.04 8.70 -4.11
N THR A 283 -5.27 8.79 -2.79
CA THR A 283 -4.45 8.14 -1.78
C THR A 283 -4.71 6.64 -1.74
N LYS A 284 -3.73 5.87 -2.24
CA LYS A 284 -3.79 4.41 -2.30
C LYS A 284 -3.15 3.73 -1.09
N MET A 285 -2.11 4.35 -0.51
CA MET A 285 -1.35 3.80 0.59
C MET A 285 -1.04 4.86 1.65
N ILE A 286 -1.09 4.47 2.92
CA ILE A 286 -0.70 5.32 4.07
C ILE A 286 0.22 4.53 4.98
N ARG A 287 1.37 5.13 5.35
CA ARG A 287 2.31 4.60 6.32
C ARG A 287 2.00 5.15 7.71
N ILE A 288 2.01 4.28 8.73
CA ILE A 288 1.80 4.65 10.13
C ILE A 288 3.13 5.06 10.76
N SER A 289 3.08 5.95 11.73
CA SER A 289 4.21 6.33 12.58
C SER A 289 4.47 5.33 13.71
N ASN A 290 5.75 5.18 14.07
CA ASN A 290 6.16 4.48 15.30
C ASN A 290 6.16 5.38 16.55
N MET A 291 5.78 6.65 16.41
CA MET A 291 5.66 7.56 17.54
C MET A 291 4.53 7.12 18.49
N ALA A 292 4.73 7.31 19.78
CA ALA A 292 3.70 7.15 20.79
C ALA A 292 2.89 8.43 20.99
N SER A 293 1.58 8.30 21.14
CA SER A 293 0.67 9.40 21.46
C SER A 293 -0.39 8.93 22.45
N SER A 294 -0.16 9.16 23.74
CA SER A 294 -1.06 8.69 24.79
C SER A 294 -2.49 9.22 24.68
N SER A 295 -2.67 10.37 24.06
CA SER A 295 -4.00 10.96 23.80
C SER A 295 -4.81 10.16 22.78
N LEU A 296 -4.14 9.42 21.87
CA LEU A 296 -4.77 8.60 20.83
C LEU A 296 -4.78 7.12 21.18
N THR A 297 -3.71 6.62 21.81
CA THR A 297 -3.55 5.20 22.13
C THR A 297 -4.06 4.82 23.52
N GLY A 298 -4.20 5.80 24.42
CA GLY A 298 -4.54 5.60 25.82
C GLY A 298 -3.33 5.30 26.71
N ASP A 299 -2.16 5.05 26.13
CA ASP A 299 -0.89 4.73 26.80
C ASP A 299 0.31 5.12 25.91
N ASN A 300 1.51 4.58 26.19
CA ASN A 300 2.71 4.82 25.39
C ASN A 300 2.95 3.78 24.29
N THR A 301 1.92 3.03 23.88
CA THR A 301 2.03 2.12 22.74
C THR A 301 2.34 2.88 21.47
N PRO A 302 3.33 2.46 20.64
CA PRO A 302 3.55 3.02 19.31
C PRO A 302 2.27 3.02 18.47
N CYS A 303 1.98 4.12 17.77
CA CYS A 303 0.77 4.26 16.96
C CYS A 303 0.58 3.10 15.98
N THR A 304 1.68 2.55 15.45
CA THR A 304 1.66 1.40 14.52
C THR A 304 1.09 0.11 15.15
N PHE A 305 1.08 -0.01 16.48
CA PHE A 305 0.55 -1.15 17.23
C PHE A 305 -0.84 -0.91 17.85
N SER A 306 -1.37 0.29 17.70
CA SER A 306 -2.63 0.69 18.31
C SER A 306 -3.82 0.49 17.37
N SER A 307 -4.74 -0.41 17.72
CA SER A 307 -6.01 -0.55 16.97
C SER A 307 -6.84 0.73 17.01
N ALA A 308 -6.77 1.51 18.11
CA ALA A 308 -7.44 2.81 18.20
C ALA A 308 -6.95 3.77 17.10
N VAL A 309 -5.65 3.78 16.78
CA VAL A 309 -5.08 4.64 15.74
C VAL A 309 -5.32 4.05 14.35
N VAL A 310 -4.96 2.79 14.13
CA VAL A 310 -4.96 2.18 12.79
C VAL A 310 -6.37 1.81 12.34
N THR A 311 -7.14 1.18 13.21
CA THR A 311 -8.48 0.70 12.86
C THR A 311 -9.55 1.74 13.16
N ASP A 312 -9.62 2.24 14.41
CA ASP A 312 -10.75 3.08 14.78
C ASP A 312 -10.65 4.47 14.16
N ILE A 313 -9.48 5.09 14.18
CA ILE A 313 -9.30 6.42 13.58
C ILE A 313 -9.10 6.31 12.07
N LEU A 314 -7.99 5.74 11.59
CA LEU A 314 -7.66 5.82 10.16
C LEU A 314 -8.64 5.02 9.29
N ARG A 315 -8.97 3.78 9.67
CA ARG A 315 -9.85 2.94 8.86
C ARG A 315 -11.33 3.34 8.97
N ASN A 316 -11.81 3.62 10.20
CA ASN A 316 -13.24 3.85 10.44
C ASN A 316 -13.62 5.33 10.49
N GLU A 317 -12.94 6.17 11.30
CA GLU A 317 -13.26 7.60 11.44
C GLU A 317 -12.93 8.36 10.14
N LEU A 318 -11.70 8.22 9.59
CA LEU A 318 -11.27 8.83 8.34
C LEU A 318 -11.68 8.04 7.09
N ASN A 319 -12.33 6.89 7.25
CA ASN A 319 -12.86 6.03 6.18
C ASN A 319 -11.84 5.62 5.11
N PHE A 320 -10.56 5.45 5.48
CA PHE A 320 -9.53 5.04 4.53
C PHE A 320 -9.72 3.59 4.06
N ARG A 321 -9.79 3.37 2.74
CA ARG A 321 -10.05 2.06 2.12
C ARG A 321 -8.84 1.46 1.40
N GLY A 322 -7.72 2.19 1.34
CA GLY A 322 -6.47 1.76 0.75
C GLY A 322 -5.64 0.84 1.66
N VAL A 323 -4.39 0.64 1.29
CA VAL A 323 -3.43 -0.19 2.02
C VAL A 323 -2.79 0.62 3.15
N ILE A 324 -2.82 0.08 4.36
CA ILE A 324 -2.13 0.64 5.52
C ILE A 324 -0.81 -0.13 5.72
N VAL A 325 0.30 0.61 5.66
CA VAL A 325 1.65 0.09 5.89
C VAL A 325 2.09 0.46 7.30
N SER A 326 2.71 -0.44 8.02
CA SER A 326 3.27 -0.15 9.34
C SER A 326 4.38 0.91 9.27
N GLY A 327 4.76 1.48 10.40
CA GLY A 327 6.05 2.13 10.55
C GLY A 327 7.20 1.14 10.30
N ALA A 328 8.40 1.65 10.06
CA ALA A 328 9.57 0.78 9.85
C ALA A 328 9.91 0.02 11.14
N MET A 329 9.84 -1.31 11.09
CA MET A 329 10.00 -2.15 12.28
C MET A 329 11.46 -2.26 12.76
N ASN A 330 12.42 -1.87 11.92
CA ASN A 330 13.84 -1.77 12.27
C ASN A 330 14.24 -0.43 12.91
N GLU A 331 13.31 0.52 13.08
CA GLU A 331 13.57 1.73 13.84
C GLU A 331 13.76 1.41 15.31
N ALA A 332 14.65 2.14 15.99
CA ALA A 332 14.98 1.92 17.39
C ALA A 332 13.77 2.06 18.35
N ALA A 333 12.74 2.83 17.95
CA ALA A 333 11.47 2.91 18.67
C ALA A 333 10.75 1.55 18.76
N ILE A 334 11.03 0.63 17.86
CA ILE A 334 10.45 -0.71 17.80
C ILE A 334 11.51 -1.76 18.16
N SER A 335 12.62 -1.85 17.42
CA SER A 335 13.59 -2.93 17.53
C SER A 335 14.28 -3.02 18.90
N ASN A 336 14.35 -1.92 19.66
CA ASN A 336 14.88 -1.94 21.00
C ASN A 336 13.95 -2.56 22.06
N TYR A 337 12.64 -2.72 21.74
CA TYR A 337 11.62 -3.07 22.74
C TYR A 337 10.81 -4.29 22.36
N TYR A 338 10.75 -4.68 21.08
CA TYR A 338 9.90 -5.76 20.57
C TYR A 338 10.72 -6.71 19.69
N GLY A 339 10.47 -8.01 19.81
CA GLY A 339 10.98 -9.00 18.88
C GLY A 339 10.36 -8.79 17.48
N ALA A 340 11.05 -9.20 16.42
CA ALA A 340 10.59 -9.00 15.06
C ALA A 340 9.27 -9.72 14.76
N ASP A 341 9.05 -10.90 15.32
CA ASP A 341 7.82 -11.69 15.29
C ASP A 341 6.67 -10.98 16.01
N GLU A 342 6.92 -10.54 17.25
CA GLU A 342 5.95 -9.80 18.05
C GLU A 342 5.52 -8.49 17.36
N ALA A 343 6.48 -7.70 16.88
CA ALA A 343 6.23 -6.43 16.21
C ALA A 343 5.33 -6.62 14.96
N ALA A 344 5.64 -7.63 14.14
CA ALA A 344 4.85 -7.93 12.95
C ALA A 344 3.41 -8.35 13.30
N VAL A 345 3.24 -9.22 14.30
CA VAL A 345 1.92 -9.68 14.76
C VAL A 345 1.10 -8.53 15.36
N LEU A 346 1.72 -7.67 16.20
CA LEU A 346 1.05 -6.52 16.81
C LEU A 346 0.54 -5.54 15.73
N ALA A 347 1.36 -5.20 14.73
CA ALA A 347 0.95 -4.29 13.67
C ALA A 347 -0.20 -4.84 12.81
N LEU A 348 -0.16 -6.14 12.46
CA LEU A 348 -1.27 -6.77 11.74
C LEU A 348 -2.55 -6.80 12.58
N ARG A 349 -2.45 -7.06 13.88
CA ARG A 349 -3.60 -7.03 14.79
C ARG A 349 -4.16 -5.64 14.98
N ALA A 350 -3.30 -4.61 14.97
CA ALA A 350 -3.74 -3.20 15.01
C ALA A 350 -4.54 -2.79 13.77
N GLY A 351 -4.32 -3.44 12.62
CA GLY A 351 -5.04 -3.17 11.37
C GLY A 351 -4.16 -2.85 10.18
N CYS A 352 -2.81 -2.86 10.32
CA CYS A 352 -1.90 -2.70 9.18
C CYS A 352 -2.06 -3.83 8.17
N ASP A 353 -2.00 -3.52 6.88
CA ASP A 353 -2.11 -4.50 5.80
C ASP A 353 -0.76 -5.06 5.38
N MET A 354 0.32 -4.27 5.55
CA MET A 354 1.69 -4.64 5.23
C MET A 354 2.62 -4.26 6.36
N ILE A 355 3.62 -5.11 6.61
CA ILE A 355 4.72 -4.85 7.55
C ILE A 355 5.90 -4.30 6.76
N TYR A 356 6.44 -3.19 7.22
CA TYR A 356 7.56 -2.51 6.58
C TYR A 356 8.85 -2.72 7.36
N ALA A 357 9.92 -3.13 6.65
CA ALA A 357 11.29 -3.24 7.14
C ALA A 357 11.43 -3.92 8.52
N PRO A 358 10.99 -5.19 8.70
CA PRO A 358 11.22 -5.88 9.96
C PRO A 358 12.72 -6.01 10.25
N GLU A 359 13.12 -5.92 11.52
CA GLU A 359 14.52 -6.04 11.95
C GLU A 359 15.13 -7.39 11.54
N ASN A 360 14.36 -8.46 11.68
CA ASN A 360 14.68 -9.78 11.15
C ASN A 360 13.48 -10.29 10.36
N PHE A 361 13.64 -10.37 9.04
CA PHE A 361 12.58 -10.72 8.11
C PHE A 361 12.05 -12.15 8.33
N GLU A 362 12.94 -13.12 8.47
CA GLU A 362 12.58 -14.54 8.66
C GLU A 362 11.80 -14.73 9.97
N THR A 363 12.29 -14.15 11.07
CA THR A 363 11.61 -14.20 12.36
C THR A 363 10.22 -13.56 12.29
N ALA A 364 10.09 -12.39 11.65
CA ALA A 364 8.81 -11.71 11.49
C ALA A 364 7.83 -12.55 10.65
N TYR A 365 8.30 -13.11 9.54
CA TYR A 365 7.48 -13.94 8.65
C TYR A 365 6.95 -15.20 9.38
N ASN A 366 7.84 -15.92 10.06
CA ASN A 366 7.48 -17.13 10.80
C ASN A 366 6.54 -16.80 11.98
N GLY A 367 6.74 -15.68 12.68
CA GLY A 367 5.84 -15.24 13.74
C GLY A 367 4.42 -14.95 13.24
N VAL A 368 4.29 -14.29 12.08
CA VAL A 368 2.99 -14.07 11.44
C VAL A 368 2.35 -15.38 11.01
N LEU A 369 3.12 -16.28 10.39
CA LEU A 369 2.63 -17.59 9.97
C LEU A 369 2.11 -18.40 11.15
N GLU A 370 2.84 -18.45 12.28
CA GLU A 370 2.42 -19.09 13.51
C GLU A 370 1.15 -18.45 14.07
N ALA A 371 1.07 -17.11 14.09
CA ALA A 371 -0.11 -16.38 14.56
C ALA A 371 -1.36 -16.68 13.75
N VAL A 372 -1.24 -16.94 12.45
CA VAL A 372 -2.35 -17.38 11.59
C VAL A 372 -2.70 -18.84 11.89
N GLN A 373 -1.72 -19.74 12.00
CA GLN A 373 -1.92 -21.17 12.27
C GLN A 373 -2.59 -21.43 13.62
N ASN A 374 -2.26 -20.66 14.65
CA ASN A 374 -2.84 -20.79 15.98
C ASN A 374 -4.13 -19.96 16.20
N GLY A 375 -4.58 -19.22 15.17
CA GLY A 375 -5.81 -18.41 15.19
C GLY A 375 -5.70 -17.06 15.91
N THR A 376 -4.50 -16.61 16.29
CA THR A 376 -4.26 -15.26 16.84
C THR A 376 -4.58 -14.18 15.80
N ILE A 377 -4.31 -14.45 14.54
CA ILE A 377 -4.73 -13.67 13.37
C ILE A 377 -5.61 -14.58 12.51
N SER A 378 -6.82 -14.14 12.16
CA SER A 378 -7.69 -14.93 11.30
C SER A 378 -7.23 -14.89 9.84
N GLU A 379 -7.44 -15.99 9.09
CA GLU A 379 -7.20 -16.01 7.64
C GLU A 379 -8.01 -14.93 6.90
N GLU A 380 -9.23 -14.63 7.36
CA GLU A 380 -10.05 -13.56 6.78
C GLU A 380 -9.37 -12.20 6.89
N ARG A 381 -8.73 -11.91 8.04
CA ARG A 381 -7.95 -10.69 8.26
C ARG A 381 -6.81 -10.56 7.24
N ILE A 382 -6.09 -11.65 6.98
CA ILE A 382 -5.02 -11.69 5.96
C ILE A 382 -5.62 -11.51 4.56
N ASN A 383 -6.70 -12.22 4.24
CA ASN A 383 -7.37 -12.10 2.95
C ASN A 383 -7.89 -10.69 2.67
N ASP A 384 -8.39 -9.98 3.68
CA ASP A 384 -8.81 -8.58 3.54
C ASP A 384 -7.64 -7.66 3.20
N SER A 385 -6.47 -7.87 3.80
CA SER A 385 -5.26 -7.15 3.44
C SER A 385 -4.82 -7.47 2.01
N LEU A 386 -4.80 -8.75 1.63
CA LEU A 386 -4.44 -9.16 0.27
C LEU A 386 -5.38 -8.58 -0.79
N ARG A 387 -6.69 -8.49 -0.53
CA ARG A 387 -7.65 -7.85 -1.43
C ARG A 387 -7.30 -6.37 -1.67
N ARG A 388 -6.90 -5.62 -0.63
CA ARG A 388 -6.47 -4.22 -0.77
C ARG A 388 -5.17 -4.10 -1.55
N ILE A 389 -4.17 -4.92 -1.22
CA ILE A 389 -2.87 -4.98 -1.88
C ILE A 389 -3.03 -5.32 -3.36
N TYR A 390 -3.79 -6.36 -3.70
CA TYR A 390 -3.99 -6.79 -5.08
C TYR A 390 -4.80 -5.79 -5.92
N ARG A 391 -5.70 -5.04 -5.30
CA ARG A 391 -6.41 -3.95 -5.99
C ARG A 391 -5.44 -2.90 -6.54
N ILE A 392 -4.35 -2.59 -5.82
CA ILE A 392 -3.32 -1.67 -6.30
C ILE A 392 -2.43 -2.37 -7.34
N LYS A 393 -1.92 -3.55 -7.03
CA LYS A 393 -0.96 -4.28 -7.88
C LYS A 393 -1.54 -4.67 -9.25
N TYR A 394 -2.84 -4.86 -9.35
CA TYR A 394 -3.54 -5.25 -10.56
C TYR A 394 -4.47 -4.16 -11.10
N ALA A 395 -4.30 -2.90 -10.69
CA ALA A 395 -5.14 -1.79 -11.14
C ALA A 395 -5.23 -1.72 -12.66
N ASP A 396 -4.10 -1.78 -13.37
CA ASP A 396 -4.05 -1.73 -14.83
C ASP A 396 -4.81 -2.89 -15.54
N LYS A 397 -5.08 -3.99 -14.83
CA LYS A 397 -5.85 -5.14 -15.35
C LYS A 397 -7.34 -5.06 -15.03
N LEU A 398 -7.73 -4.20 -14.09
CA LEU A 398 -9.11 -3.99 -13.68
C LEU A 398 -9.80 -2.90 -14.51
N GLU A 399 -9.01 -2.05 -15.18
CA GLU A 399 -9.48 -0.96 -16.04
C GLU A 399 -9.65 -1.39 -17.52
N GLN A 400 -9.33 -2.63 -17.86
CA GLN A 400 -9.54 -3.26 -19.17
C GLN A 400 -10.78 -4.18 -19.16
#